data_38772789fbd77d8c19b6cbadb403b964
#
_entry.id   38772789fbd77d8c19b6cbadb403b964
#
_cell.length_a   1.000
_cell.length_b   1.000
_cell.length_c   1.000
_cell.angle_alpha   90.00
_cell.angle_beta   90.00
_cell.angle_gamma   90.00
#
_symmetry.space_group_name_H-M   'P 1'
#
loop_
_entity.id
_entity.type
_entity.pdbx_description
1 polymer ?
#
loop_
_entity_poly.entity_id
_entity_poly.type
_entity_poly.pdbx_seq_one_letter_code
_entity_poly.pdbx_strand_id
1 'polypeptide(L)'
;MLSTNLSDNYNHITAVLTTYYSSYISYMKIPWRIQFLFWWYTLLRRKYNHEHVIKIGKKGRGASKILFLLPAEKEHAQIAAHFVKRCFVDEVLRVQYAVHQDGIQYYPDQLKPYIISFSNDDMNWLGAVVSESVLDRIKSIQYDAMVDLNQSDEQTLSLLSLELDIPVKIGFQSSLSDKLYTLVIQRSTTGFLETNYETIERILGL
;
A
#
# COMPACT_ATOMS: atom_id res chain seq x y z
N MET A 1 42.47 -16.26 -27.54
CA MET A 1 41.50 -16.48 -26.41
C MET A 1 41.39 -15.22 -25.56
N LEU A 2 40.89 -14.09 -26.09
CA LEU A 2 40.77 -12.81 -25.36
C LEU A 2 39.60 -11.95 -25.88
N SER A 3 38.52 -12.57 -26.43
CA SER A 3 37.37 -11.80 -26.99
C SER A 3 36.06 -11.95 -26.24
N THR A 4 36.00 -12.76 -25.17
CA THR A 4 34.74 -13.03 -24.44
C THR A 4 34.47 -12.11 -23.24
N ASN A 5 35.44 -11.33 -22.78
CA ASN A 5 35.29 -10.48 -21.59
C ASN A 5 34.76 -9.07 -21.86
N LEU A 6 34.71 -8.62 -23.11
CA LEU A 6 34.21 -7.26 -23.42
C LEU A 6 32.67 -7.21 -23.59
N SER A 7 32.06 -8.27 -24.15
CA SER A 7 30.62 -8.33 -24.35
C SER A 7 29.84 -8.46 -23.02
N ASP A 8 30.38 -9.19 -22.04
CA ASP A 8 29.75 -9.38 -20.74
C ASP A 8 29.78 -8.12 -19.90
N ASN A 9 30.86 -7.33 -19.97
CA ASN A 9 30.93 -6.04 -19.30
C ASN A 9 29.99 -4.99 -19.91
N TYR A 10 29.80 -4.98 -21.23
CA TYR A 10 28.84 -4.08 -21.88
C TYR A 10 27.40 -4.41 -21.50
N ASN A 11 27.05 -5.69 -21.43
CA ASN A 11 25.71 -6.12 -21.02
C ASN A 11 25.42 -5.81 -19.54
N HIS A 12 26.42 -5.90 -18.66
CA HIS A 12 26.28 -5.55 -17.24
C HIS A 12 26.11 -4.03 -17.04
N ILE A 13 26.88 -3.22 -17.76
CA ILE A 13 26.78 -1.75 -17.69
C ILE A 13 25.45 -1.26 -18.27
N THR A 14 25.00 -1.85 -19.40
CA THR A 14 23.69 -1.51 -19.98
C THR A 14 22.54 -1.94 -19.07
N ALA A 15 22.62 -3.09 -18.42
CA ALA A 15 21.60 -3.52 -17.46
C ALA A 15 21.53 -2.60 -16.24
N VAL A 16 22.67 -2.20 -15.68
CA VAL A 16 22.73 -1.26 -14.55
C VAL A 16 22.22 0.13 -14.94
N LEU A 17 22.61 0.64 -16.11
CA LEU A 17 22.14 1.92 -16.61
C LEU A 17 20.65 1.89 -16.94
N THR A 18 20.11 0.80 -17.50
CA THR A 18 18.66 0.67 -17.78
C THR A 18 17.86 0.60 -16.48
N THR A 19 18.39 -0.07 -15.45
CA THR A 19 17.73 -0.11 -14.12
C THR A 19 17.77 1.27 -13.44
N TYR A 20 18.90 1.98 -13.53
CA TYR A 20 19.02 3.37 -13.04
C TYR A 20 18.12 4.34 -13.80
N TYR A 21 18.08 4.26 -15.13
CA TYR A 21 17.21 5.08 -15.97
C TYR A 21 15.71 4.75 -15.77
N SER A 22 15.37 3.48 -15.60
CA SER A 22 13.99 3.06 -15.33
C SER A 22 13.50 3.58 -13.97
N SER A 23 14.34 3.54 -12.93
CA SER A 23 13.99 4.13 -11.62
C SER A 23 13.93 5.66 -11.68
N TYR A 24 14.77 6.33 -12.46
CA TYR A 24 14.74 7.79 -12.63
C TYR A 24 13.51 8.25 -13.43
N ILE A 25 13.11 7.51 -14.47
CA ILE A 25 11.90 7.80 -15.26
C ILE A 25 10.63 7.50 -14.45
N SER A 26 10.64 6.50 -13.57
CA SER A 26 9.54 6.26 -12.64
C SER A 26 9.36 7.41 -11.65
N TYR A 27 10.45 8.04 -11.20
CA TYR A 27 10.42 9.21 -10.31
C TYR A 27 9.77 10.44 -10.98
N MET A 28 9.90 10.58 -12.31
CA MET A 28 9.30 11.68 -13.07
C MET A 28 7.78 11.53 -13.28
N LYS A 29 7.19 10.36 -13.00
CA LYS A 29 5.75 10.10 -13.17
C LYS A 29 4.91 10.41 -11.94
N ILE A 30 5.52 10.71 -10.80
CA ILE A 30 4.74 11.08 -9.61
C ILE A 30 4.15 12.47 -9.83
N PRO A 31 2.83 12.65 -9.75
CA PRO A 31 2.21 13.96 -9.83
C PRO A 31 2.82 14.91 -8.81
N TRP A 32 3.12 16.15 -9.22
CA TRP A 32 3.79 17.16 -8.37
C TRP A 32 3.06 17.39 -7.04
N ARG A 33 1.72 17.29 -7.04
CA ARG A 33 0.87 17.40 -5.84
C ARG A 33 1.21 16.35 -4.79
N ILE A 34 1.46 15.10 -5.22
CA ILE A 34 1.81 13.99 -4.32
C ILE A 34 3.24 14.17 -3.81
N GLN A 35 4.16 14.65 -4.65
CA GLN A 35 5.53 14.98 -4.21
C GLN A 35 5.52 16.09 -3.16
N PHE A 36 4.68 17.11 -3.34
CA PHE A 36 4.53 18.21 -2.39
C PHE A 36 3.93 17.73 -1.07
N LEU A 37 2.85 16.93 -1.10
CA LEU A 37 2.26 16.33 0.08
C LEU A 37 3.28 15.47 0.83
N PHE A 38 3.99 14.64 0.12
CA PHE A 38 5.03 13.80 0.71
C PHE A 38 6.11 14.65 1.39
N TRP A 39 6.62 15.69 0.73
CA TRP A 39 7.57 16.62 1.30
C TRP A 39 7.02 17.29 2.57
N TRP A 40 5.77 17.75 2.53
CA TRP A 40 5.07 18.37 3.66
C TRP A 40 4.99 17.42 4.85
N TYR A 41 4.53 16.19 4.64
CA TYR A 41 4.43 15.19 5.70
C TYR A 41 5.79 14.82 6.29
N THR A 42 6.82 14.67 5.47
CA THR A 42 8.18 14.36 5.94
C THR A 42 8.80 15.51 6.71
N LEU A 43 8.50 16.77 6.34
CA LEU A 43 9.00 17.96 7.04
C LEU A 43 8.39 18.10 8.44
N LEU A 44 7.08 17.89 8.55
CA LEU A 44 6.35 18.04 9.82
C LEU A 44 6.58 16.88 10.79
N ARG A 45 6.90 15.69 10.27
CA ARG A 45 6.96 14.44 11.04
C ARG A 45 8.34 13.80 11.13
N ARG A 46 9.39 14.58 11.25
CA ARG A 46 10.78 14.10 11.41
C ARG A 46 11.03 13.05 12.52
N LYS A 47 10.00 12.55 13.22
CA LYS A 47 10.15 11.67 14.41
C LYS A 47 9.87 10.19 14.19
N TYR A 48 9.49 9.76 12.97
CA TYR A 48 9.19 8.34 12.75
C TYR A 48 10.39 7.59 12.15
N ASN A 49 11.40 7.36 13.00
CA ASN A 49 12.40 6.33 12.73
C ASN A 49 11.86 5.01 13.28
N HIS A 50 11.12 4.28 12.48
CA HIS A 50 10.74 2.91 12.83
C HIS A 50 11.87 1.95 12.47
N GLU A 51 12.88 1.86 13.34
CA GLU A 51 13.85 0.77 13.31
C GLU A 51 13.25 -0.52 13.92
N HIS A 52 11.99 -0.82 13.63
CA HIS A 52 11.38 -2.05 14.11
C HIS A 52 11.69 -3.20 13.18
N VAL A 53 12.54 -4.09 13.63
CA VAL A 53 12.75 -5.38 12.97
C VAL A 53 11.48 -6.22 13.08
N ILE A 54 10.82 -6.44 11.95
CA ILE A 54 9.62 -7.26 11.87
C ILE A 54 10.05 -8.70 11.59
N LYS A 55 9.82 -9.59 12.56
CA LYS A 55 10.07 -11.03 12.40
C LYS A 55 8.78 -11.68 11.92
N ILE A 56 8.80 -12.24 10.71
CA ILE A 56 7.70 -13.00 10.13
C ILE A 56 8.06 -14.49 10.24
N GLY A 57 7.24 -15.25 10.96
CA GLY A 57 7.40 -16.70 11.08
C GLY A 57 6.85 -17.46 9.88
N LYS A 58 6.94 -18.81 9.89
CA LYS A 58 6.38 -19.67 8.83
C LYS A 58 4.85 -19.53 8.66
N LYS A 59 4.15 -19.16 9.73
CA LYS A 59 2.70 -18.91 9.74
C LYS A 59 2.35 -17.42 9.61
N GLY A 60 3.28 -16.58 9.17
CA GLY A 60 3.11 -15.13 9.15
C GLY A 60 3.33 -14.48 10.50
N ARG A 61 2.87 -13.24 10.67
CA ARG A 61 2.98 -12.46 11.90
C ARG A 61 1.86 -12.74 12.89
N GLY A 62 0.71 -13.20 12.40
CA GLY A 62 -0.48 -13.37 13.23
C GLY A 62 -1.09 -12.04 13.65
N ALA A 63 -1.29 -11.12 12.70
CA ALA A 63 -1.95 -9.85 12.96
C ALA A 63 -3.42 -10.08 13.34
N SER A 64 -3.87 -9.44 14.41
CA SER A 64 -5.26 -9.58 14.89
C SER A 64 -6.15 -8.37 14.57
N LYS A 65 -5.55 -7.20 14.36
CA LYS A 65 -6.26 -5.96 14.01
C LYS A 65 -5.65 -5.37 12.74
N ILE A 66 -6.39 -5.40 11.67
CA ILE A 66 -5.88 -5.04 10.35
C ILE A 66 -6.73 -3.92 9.74
N LEU A 67 -6.05 -2.92 9.19
CA LEU A 67 -6.66 -1.88 8.36
C LEU A 67 -6.34 -2.15 6.89
N PHE A 68 -7.35 -2.31 6.06
CA PHE A 68 -7.20 -2.36 4.61
C PHE A 68 -7.55 -1.02 3.99
N LEU A 69 -6.65 -0.49 3.17
CA LEU A 69 -6.92 0.64 2.28
C LEU A 69 -7.38 0.08 0.93
N LEU A 70 -8.64 0.33 0.60
CA LEU A 70 -9.31 -0.31 -0.53
C LEU A 70 -9.33 0.59 -1.76
N PRO A 71 -9.09 0.04 -2.96
CA PRO A 71 -9.22 0.78 -4.21
C PRO A 71 -10.68 1.18 -4.50
N ALA A 72 -10.87 2.37 -5.07
CA ALA A 72 -12.17 2.85 -5.52
C ALA A 72 -12.42 2.60 -7.01
N GLU A 73 -11.38 2.33 -7.79
CA GLU A 73 -11.48 2.03 -9.22
C GLU A 73 -12.10 0.65 -9.45
N LYS A 74 -13.09 0.57 -10.32
CA LYS A 74 -13.90 -0.64 -10.54
C LYS A 74 -13.09 -1.92 -10.73
N GLU A 75 -12.08 -1.86 -11.60
CA GLU A 75 -11.28 -3.05 -11.95
C GLU A 75 -10.51 -3.59 -10.75
N HIS A 76 -9.83 -2.73 -10.04
CA HIS A 76 -9.06 -3.09 -8.84
C HIS A 76 -9.95 -3.41 -7.66
N ALA A 77 -11.06 -2.68 -7.51
CA ALA A 77 -12.01 -2.88 -6.42
C ALA A 77 -12.69 -4.26 -6.48
N GLN A 78 -13.04 -4.76 -7.67
CA GLN A 78 -13.65 -6.08 -7.81
C GLN A 78 -12.70 -7.21 -7.37
N ILE A 79 -11.42 -7.12 -7.72
CA ILE A 79 -10.42 -8.09 -7.31
C ILE A 79 -10.15 -8.00 -5.81
N ALA A 80 -10.00 -6.77 -5.29
CA ALA A 80 -9.83 -6.52 -3.86
C ALA A 80 -11.03 -7.02 -3.04
N ALA A 81 -12.27 -6.82 -3.55
CA ALA A 81 -13.49 -7.29 -2.90
C ALA A 81 -13.53 -8.81 -2.74
N HIS A 82 -13.04 -9.55 -3.75
CA HIS A 82 -12.94 -11.00 -3.66
C HIS A 82 -11.93 -11.44 -2.58
N PHE A 83 -10.80 -10.78 -2.51
CA PHE A 83 -9.77 -11.02 -1.50
C PHE A 83 -10.26 -10.73 -0.08
N VAL A 84 -10.77 -9.52 0.18
CA VAL A 84 -11.18 -9.13 1.54
C VAL A 84 -12.37 -9.91 2.05
N LYS A 85 -13.23 -10.42 1.15
CA LYS A 85 -14.33 -11.32 1.53
C LYS A 85 -13.81 -12.63 2.15
N ARG A 86 -12.69 -13.15 1.68
CA ARG A 86 -12.05 -14.34 2.24
C ARG A 86 -11.49 -14.08 3.63
N CYS A 87 -10.84 -12.93 3.81
CA CYS A 87 -10.26 -12.53 5.11
C CYS A 87 -11.33 -12.28 6.20
N PHE A 88 -12.59 -12.02 5.82
CA PHE A 88 -13.68 -11.69 6.75
C PHE A 88 -14.25 -12.90 7.49
N VAL A 89 -13.93 -14.12 7.09
CA VAL A 89 -14.51 -15.36 7.65
C VAL A 89 -13.96 -15.70 9.04
N ASP A 90 -12.83 -15.12 9.45
CA ASP A 90 -12.23 -15.38 10.75
C ASP A 90 -12.82 -14.46 11.85
N GLU A 91 -13.61 -15.03 12.76
CA GLU A 91 -14.25 -14.29 13.87
C GLU A 91 -13.26 -13.66 14.86
N VAL A 92 -12.00 -14.12 14.88
CA VAL A 92 -10.94 -13.61 15.76
C VAL A 92 -10.32 -12.33 15.20
N LEU A 93 -10.44 -12.12 13.91
CA LEU A 93 -9.86 -10.98 13.23
C LEU A 93 -10.74 -9.74 13.33
N ARG A 94 -10.17 -8.65 13.83
CA ARG A 94 -10.80 -7.32 13.77
C ARG A 94 -10.27 -6.59 12.54
N VAL A 95 -11.08 -6.56 11.49
CA VAL A 95 -10.71 -5.92 10.24
C VAL A 95 -11.53 -4.66 10.06
N GLN A 96 -10.86 -3.58 9.66
CA GLN A 96 -11.52 -2.36 9.16
C GLN A 96 -11.01 -2.02 7.77
N TYR A 97 -11.84 -1.30 7.05
CA TYR A 97 -11.58 -0.92 5.67
C TYR A 97 -11.71 0.60 5.53
N ALA A 98 -10.82 1.23 4.79
CA ALA A 98 -10.94 2.62 4.38
C ALA A 98 -11.06 2.69 2.85
N VAL A 99 -12.08 3.39 2.35
CA VAL A 99 -12.34 3.51 0.91
C VAL A 99 -13.01 4.84 0.58
N HIS A 100 -12.71 5.39 -0.61
CA HIS A 100 -13.46 6.51 -1.13
C HIS A 100 -14.91 6.10 -1.42
N GLN A 101 -15.87 7.00 -1.16
CA GLN A 101 -17.31 6.69 -1.28
C GLN A 101 -17.70 6.12 -2.65
N ASP A 102 -17.05 6.53 -3.74
CA ASP A 102 -17.33 6.05 -5.08
C ASP A 102 -17.00 4.57 -5.27
N GLY A 103 -16.10 4.03 -4.44
CA GLY A 103 -15.70 2.63 -4.45
C GLY A 103 -16.61 1.70 -3.65
N ILE A 104 -17.42 2.22 -2.72
CA ILE A 104 -18.23 1.39 -1.80
C ILE A 104 -19.14 0.41 -2.53
N GLN A 105 -19.69 0.82 -3.67
CA GLN A 105 -20.61 0.01 -4.47
C GLN A 105 -20.03 -1.32 -4.98
N TYR A 106 -18.69 -1.44 -5.01
CA TYR A 106 -18.01 -2.63 -5.49
C TYR A 106 -17.77 -3.67 -4.40
N TYR A 107 -17.98 -3.29 -3.12
CA TYR A 107 -17.74 -4.18 -1.99
C TYR A 107 -19.03 -4.80 -1.47
N PRO A 108 -18.98 -6.07 -1.00
CA PRO A 108 -20.16 -6.78 -0.48
C PRO A 108 -20.80 -6.04 0.70
N ASP A 109 -22.14 -6.11 0.79
CA ASP A 109 -22.91 -5.48 1.87
C ASP A 109 -22.47 -5.92 3.26
N GLN A 110 -22.00 -7.14 3.41
CA GLN A 110 -21.47 -7.69 4.66
C GLN A 110 -20.27 -6.91 5.21
N LEU A 111 -19.49 -6.28 4.35
CA LEU A 111 -18.33 -5.49 4.75
C LEU A 111 -18.68 -4.04 5.11
N LYS A 112 -19.81 -3.53 4.64
CA LYS A 112 -20.20 -2.13 4.82
C LYS A 112 -20.16 -1.62 6.26
N PRO A 113 -20.57 -2.38 7.30
CA PRO A 113 -20.48 -1.94 8.69
C PRO A 113 -19.04 -1.68 9.17
N TYR A 114 -18.06 -2.26 8.51
CA TYR A 114 -16.63 -2.17 8.85
C TYR A 114 -15.87 -1.19 7.94
N ILE A 115 -16.59 -0.56 7.01
CA ILE A 115 -16.02 0.41 6.08
C ILE A 115 -16.06 1.81 6.68
N ILE A 116 -14.93 2.47 6.71
CA ILE A 116 -14.79 3.90 6.94
C ILE A 116 -14.70 4.54 5.55
N SER A 117 -15.80 5.16 5.14
CA SER A 117 -15.83 5.89 3.88
C SER A 117 -15.47 7.35 4.08
N PHE A 118 -14.89 7.95 3.06
CA PHE A 118 -14.62 9.37 2.96
C PHE A 118 -14.98 9.85 1.55
N SER A 119 -15.24 11.13 1.44
CA SER A 119 -15.65 11.81 0.20
C SER A 119 -14.62 12.84 -0.23
N ASN A 120 -14.88 13.51 -1.34
CA ASN A 120 -14.04 14.63 -1.78
C ASN A 120 -14.05 15.80 -0.76
N ASP A 121 -15.14 15.96 0.02
CA ASP A 121 -15.25 16.99 1.05
C ASP A 121 -14.32 16.71 2.25
N ASP A 122 -13.95 15.45 2.46
CA ASP A 122 -13.01 15.03 3.50
C ASP A 122 -11.55 15.18 3.07
N MET A 123 -11.32 15.59 1.83
CA MET A 123 -10.00 15.70 1.22
C MET A 123 -9.63 17.16 0.98
N ASN A 124 -8.34 17.49 1.08
CA ASN A 124 -7.85 18.78 0.67
C ASN A 124 -7.72 18.86 -0.86
N TRP A 125 -7.42 20.05 -1.37
CA TRP A 125 -7.24 20.30 -2.81
C TRP A 125 -6.12 19.47 -3.47
N LEU A 126 -5.21 18.94 -2.66
CA LEU A 126 -4.15 18.01 -3.10
C LEU A 126 -4.61 16.55 -3.12
N GLY A 127 -5.79 16.26 -2.57
CA GLY A 127 -6.38 14.93 -2.52
C GLY A 127 -5.99 14.11 -1.27
N ALA A 128 -5.35 14.70 -0.26
CA ALA A 128 -5.11 14.01 1.00
C ALA A 128 -6.34 14.07 1.91
N VAL A 129 -6.64 12.98 2.61
CA VAL A 129 -7.69 12.94 3.63
C VAL A 129 -7.23 13.79 4.81
N VAL A 130 -8.01 14.85 5.13
CA VAL A 130 -7.72 15.81 6.21
C VAL A 130 -8.85 15.95 7.20
N SER A 131 -10.02 15.35 6.95
CA SER A 131 -11.16 15.36 7.84
C SER A 131 -10.81 14.70 9.17
N GLU A 132 -10.85 15.49 10.26
CA GLU A 132 -10.58 14.99 11.62
C GLU A 132 -11.52 13.85 11.99
N SER A 133 -12.79 13.95 11.61
CA SER A 133 -13.80 12.93 11.89
C SER A 133 -13.47 11.58 11.24
N VAL A 134 -12.92 11.58 10.01
CA VAL A 134 -12.48 10.36 9.31
C VAL A 134 -11.21 9.82 9.95
N LEU A 135 -10.23 10.70 10.20
CA LEU A 135 -8.97 10.31 10.81
C LEU A 135 -9.15 9.77 12.24
N ASP A 136 -10.02 10.37 13.04
CA ASP A 136 -10.32 9.88 14.40
C ASP A 136 -11.00 8.53 14.38
N ARG A 137 -11.91 8.28 13.44
CA ARG A 137 -12.52 6.96 13.26
C ARG A 137 -11.48 5.92 12.90
N ILE A 138 -10.54 6.22 12.00
CA ILE A 138 -9.45 5.31 11.65
C ILE A 138 -8.54 5.10 12.86
N LYS A 139 -8.14 6.16 13.55
CA LYS A 139 -7.22 6.12 14.70
C LYS A 139 -7.85 5.56 15.98
N SER A 140 -9.18 5.38 16.02
CA SER A 140 -9.89 4.83 17.19
C SER A 140 -9.47 3.40 17.54
N ILE A 141 -8.86 2.69 16.60
CA ILE A 141 -8.33 1.34 16.79
C ILE A 141 -6.81 1.37 16.63
N GLN A 142 -6.12 0.71 17.53
CA GLN A 142 -4.69 0.45 17.41
C GLN A 142 -4.50 -0.82 16.55
N TYR A 143 -4.08 -0.63 15.30
CA TYR A 143 -3.86 -1.71 14.35
C TYR A 143 -2.48 -2.35 14.51
N ASP A 144 -2.41 -3.66 14.29
CA ASP A 144 -1.16 -4.42 14.19
C ASP A 144 -0.54 -4.31 12.80
N ALA A 145 -1.40 -4.22 11.78
CA ALA A 145 -1.00 -4.12 10.39
C ALA A 145 -1.93 -3.21 9.58
N MET A 146 -1.37 -2.60 8.56
CA MET A 146 -2.10 -1.90 7.49
C MET A 146 -1.71 -2.53 6.16
N VAL A 147 -2.70 -2.74 5.30
CA VAL A 147 -2.51 -3.27 3.95
C VAL A 147 -3.11 -2.31 2.94
N ASP A 148 -2.29 -1.78 2.08
CA ASP A 148 -2.73 -0.94 0.98
C ASP A 148 -2.92 -1.80 -0.28
N LEU A 149 -4.17 -1.95 -0.70
CA LEU A 149 -4.55 -2.70 -1.91
C LEU A 149 -4.63 -1.81 -3.14
N ASN A 150 -4.36 -0.51 -2.99
CA ASN A 150 -4.31 0.42 -4.10
C ASN A 150 -3.09 0.14 -4.98
N GLN A 151 -3.28 0.22 -6.28
CA GLN A 151 -2.25 -0.10 -7.26
C GLN A 151 -1.83 1.08 -8.13
N SER A 152 -2.58 2.19 -8.04
CA SER A 152 -2.28 3.40 -8.79
C SER A 152 -1.33 4.30 -7.98
N ASP A 153 -0.30 4.83 -8.64
CA ASP A 153 0.60 5.84 -8.05
C ASP A 153 -0.11 7.19 -7.82
N GLU A 154 -1.33 7.36 -8.35
CA GLU A 154 -2.11 8.58 -8.20
C GLU A 154 -3.03 8.59 -6.97
N GLN A 155 -3.12 7.46 -6.27
CA GLN A 155 -4.04 7.37 -5.13
C GLN A 155 -3.44 7.97 -3.87
N THR A 156 -4.06 9.06 -3.45
CA THR A 156 -3.65 9.79 -2.24
C THR A 156 -4.03 9.06 -0.95
N LEU A 157 -4.92 8.06 -1.01
CA LEU A 157 -5.28 7.23 0.14
C LEU A 157 -4.06 6.53 0.77
N SER A 158 -3.10 6.12 -0.06
CA SER A 158 -1.83 5.54 0.38
C SER A 158 -1.03 6.45 1.33
N LEU A 159 -1.25 7.77 1.25
CA LEU A 159 -0.61 8.74 2.16
C LEU A 159 -1.10 8.62 3.60
N LEU A 160 -2.23 7.96 3.86
CA LEU A 160 -2.65 7.62 5.23
C LEU A 160 -1.60 6.78 5.95
N SER A 161 -0.76 6.05 5.21
CA SER A 161 0.37 5.31 5.80
C SER A 161 1.32 6.21 6.58
N LEU A 162 1.45 7.49 6.20
CA LEU A 162 2.27 8.47 6.89
C LEU A 162 1.58 9.04 8.14
N GLU A 163 0.23 9.00 8.16
CA GLU A 163 -0.60 9.52 9.24
C GLU A 163 -0.77 8.54 10.39
N LEU A 164 -0.62 7.26 10.10
CA LEU A 164 -0.93 6.19 11.02
C LEU A 164 0.34 5.58 11.62
N ASP A 165 0.37 5.46 12.95
CA ASP A 165 1.45 4.79 13.67
C ASP A 165 1.15 3.28 13.75
N ILE A 166 1.40 2.59 12.64
CA ILE A 166 1.18 1.15 12.52
C ILE A 166 2.52 0.47 12.22
N PRO A 167 2.91 -0.55 12.98
CA PRO A 167 4.24 -1.16 12.87
C PRO A 167 4.45 -1.95 11.56
N VAL A 168 3.39 -2.56 11.02
CA VAL A 168 3.46 -3.29 9.75
C VAL A 168 2.61 -2.57 8.72
N LYS A 169 3.25 -2.06 7.69
CA LYS A 169 2.58 -1.41 6.56
C LYS A 169 2.97 -2.15 5.29
N ILE A 170 1.99 -2.75 4.65
CA ILE A 170 2.18 -3.56 3.45
C ILE A 170 1.55 -2.83 2.27
N GLY A 171 2.26 -2.76 1.16
CA GLY A 171 1.72 -2.20 -0.08
C GLY A 171 2.46 -2.71 -1.31
N PHE A 172 1.95 -2.36 -2.47
CA PHE A 172 2.56 -2.75 -3.74
C PHE A 172 3.70 -1.83 -4.13
N GLN A 173 4.63 -2.38 -4.91
CA GLN A 173 5.76 -1.61 -5.43
C GLN A 173 5.25 -0.44 -6.28
N SER A 174 5.68 0.75 -5.91
CA SER A 174 5.41 2.02 -6.56
C SER A 174 6.62 2.93 -6.42
N SER A 175 6.57 4.09 -7.01
CA SER A 175 7.63 5.11 -6.89
C SER A 175 7.81 5.66 -5.47
N LEU A 176 6.81 5.50 -4.60
CA LEU A 176 6.83 5.94 -3.20
C LEU A 176 6.83 4.80 -2.18
N SER A 177 6.75 3.55 -2.62
CA SER A 177 6.57 2.39 -1.76
C SER A 177 7.58 2.30 -0.61
N ASP A 178 8.86 2.54 -0.89
CA ASP A 178 9.93 2.47 0.10
C ASP A 178 9.80 3.50 1.23
N LYS A 179 9.00 4.54 1.00
CA LYS A 179 8.75 5.61 1.96
C LYS A 179 7.44 5.44 2.72
N LEU A 180 6.51 4.68 2.13
CA LEU A 180 5.15 4.48 2.67
C LEU A 180 5.02 3.19 3.46
N TYR A 181 5.75 2.14 3.06
CA TYR A 181 5.53 0.80 3.57
C TYR A 181 6.76 0.20 4.24
N THR A 182 6.53 -0.66 5.21
CA THR A 182 7.57 -1.48 5.85
C THR A 182 7.81 -2.78 5.10
N LEU A 183 6.84 -3.22 4.31
CA LEU A 183 6.91 -4.37 3.43
C LEU A 183 6.35 -4.00 2.06
N VAL A 184 7.17 -4.16 1.03
CA VAL A 184 6.79 -3.87 -0.35
C VAL A 184 6.64 -5.17 -1.11
N ILE A 185 5.46 -5.36 -1.73
CA ILE A 185 5.19 -6.51 -2.57
C ILE A 185 5.48 -6.12 -4.01
N GLN A 186 6.46 -6.80 -4.60
CA GLN A 186 6.77 -6.62 -6.01
C GLN A 186 5.64 -7.18 -6.87
N ARG A 187 5.14 -6.39 -7.79
CA ARG A 187 4.13 -6.86 -8.74
C ARG A 187 4.76 -7.92 -9.65
N SER A 188 4.11 -9.06 -9.74
CA SER A 188 4.51 -10.08 -10.70
C SER A 188 4.26 -9.56 -12.12
N THR A 189 5.28 -9.60 -12.96
CA THR A 189 5.17 -9.22 -14.39
C THR A 189 4.42 -10.26 -15.22
N THR A 190 4.25 -11.46 -14.69
CA THR A 190 3.64 -12.61 -15.38
C THR A 190 2.50 -13.26 -14.60
N GLY A 191 2.22 -12.78 -13.37
CA GLY A 191 1.26 -13.40 -12.46
C GLY A 191 -0.03 -12.59 -12.32
N PHE A 192 -1.08 -13.28 -11.98
CA PHE A 192 -2.35 -12.68 -11.58
C PHE A 192 -2.19 -11.98 -10.22
N LEU A 193 -2.99 -10.95 -9.98
CA LEU A 193 -3.02 -10.20 -8.71
C LEU A 193 -3.33 -11.09 -7.50
N GLU A 194 -4.05 -12.19 -7.73
CA GLU A 194 -4.39 -13.19 -6.73
C GLU A 194 -3.15 -13.76 -6.03
N THR A 195 -2.06 -14.01 -6.76
CA THR A 195 -0.79 -14.50 -6.16
C THR A 195 -0.18 -13.48 -5.21
N ASN A 196 -0.33 -12.18 -5.50
CA ASN A 196 0.14 -11.13 -4.62
C ASN A 196 -0.72 -11.08 -3.34
N TYR A 197 -2.01 -11.29 -3.44
CA TYR A 197 -2.91 -11.35 -2.29
C TYR A 197 -2.67 -12.57 -1.40
N GLU A 198 -2.38 -13.74 -1.97
CA GLU A 198 -1.95 -14.92 -1.22
C GLU A 198 -0.64 -14.66 -0.45
N THR A 199 0.23 -13.85 -1.01
CA THR A 199 1.46 -13.42 -0.31
C THR A 199 1.12 -12.55 0.90
N ILE A 200 0.16 -11.63 0.78
CA ILE A 200 -0.33 -10.80 1.89
C ILE A 200 -0.93 -11.69 3.00
N GLU A 201 -1.82 -12.63 2.65
CA GLU A 201 -2.41 -13.58 3.60
C GLU A 201 -1.33 -14.32 4.39
N ARG A 202 -0.33 -14.86 3.69
CA ARG A 202 0.78 -15.59 4.32
C ARG A 202 1.63 -14.70 5.23
N ILE A 203 1.88 -13.44 4.86
CA ILE A 203 2.65 -12.49 5.68
C ILE A 203 1.89 -12.16 6.96
N LEU A 204 0.60 -11.96 6.87
CA LEU A 204 -0.26 -11.61 8.00
C LEU A 204 -0.61 -12.81 8.87
N GLY A 205 -0.49 -14.03 8.33
CA GLY A 205 -0.91 -15.27 9.01
C GLY A 205 -2.43 -15.46 9.00
N LEU A 206 -3.07 -15.03 7.91
CA LEU A 206 -4.51 -15.18 7.66
C LEU A 206 -4.83 -16.54 7.07
#